data_e4c9e98ef5342d045a2771b48c06e613
#
_entry.id   e4c9e98ef5342d045a2771b48c06e613
#
_cell.length_a   1.000
_cell.length_b   1.000
_cell.length_c   1.000
_cell.angle_alpha   90.00
_cell.angle_beta   90.00
_cell.angle_gamma   90.00
#
_symmetry.space_group_name_H-M   'P 1'
#
loop_
_entity.id
_entity.type
_entity.pdbx_description
1 polymer ?
#
loop_
_entity_poly.entity_id
_entity_poly.type
_entity_poly.pdbx_seq_one_letter_code
_entity_poly.pdbx_strand_id
1 'polypeptide(L)'
;MKTTFLHPIQGQALASTLPALVVRAAAAALLLALIAGPAHARRNGPPRAQPVDMVVIHSTGGPTCDAHGRPIWVPGGELQDNLRTIEAHPRLGIHWMIDRDGGVHASVPEQQVAHHVLTHSRRSIAIELINDGDGRDAFAPAQIDALVALLQAIAHRHPALTRAGIQRHSDLDRGRLPCAPERRRKVDPGPAYPHDAVIERVFGPR
;
A
#
# COMPACT_ATOMS: atom_id res chain seq x y z
N MET A 1 -47.75 -66.93 -23.24
CA MET A 1 -47.65 -65.78 -22.32
C MET A 1 -46.17 -65.44 -22.20
N LYS A 2 -45.70 -64.39 -22.86
CA LYS A 2 -44.32 -63.89 -22.76
C LYS A 2 -44.33 -62.56 -21.99
N THR A 3 -43.78 -62.56 -20.82
CA THR A 3 -43.68 -61.38 -19.96
C THR A 3 -42.35 -60.64 -20.24
N THR A 4 -42.46 -59.41 -20.79
CA THR A 4 -41.30 -58.55 -21.09
C THR A 4 -41.02 -57.70 -19.90
N PHE A 5 -39.80 -57.82 -19.34
CA PHE A 5 -39.27 -56.96 -18.26
C PHE A 5 -38.62 -55.70 -18.87
N LEU A 6 -39.13 -54.54 -18.48
CA LEU A 6 -38.57 -53.23 -18.80
C LEU A 6 -37.49 -52.90 -17.73
N HIS A 7 -36.27 -52.60 -18.18
CA HIS A 7 -35.17 -52.07 -17.33
C HIS A 7 -35.30 -50.55 -17.24
N PRO A 8 -35.09 -49.95 -16.07
CA PRO A 8 -35.01 -48.51 -15.96
C PRO A 8 -33.62 -47.97 -16.37
N ILE A 9 -33.62 -46.91 -17.19
CA ILE A 9 -32.43 -46.18 -17.59
C ILE A 9 -32.02 -45.28 -16.44
N GLN A 10 -30.83 -45.52 -15.85
CA GLN A 10 -30.19 -44.61 -14.88
C GLN A 10 -29.57 -43.44 -15.62
N GLY A 11 -30.17 -42.26 -15.44
CA GLY A 11 -29.56 -40.99 -15.87
C GLY A 11 -28.35 -40.66 -15.00
N GLN A 12 -27.17 -40.65 -15.59
CA GLN A 12 -25.97 -40.12 -14.97
C GLN A 12 -25.97 -38.60 -15.05
N ALA A 13 -26.08 -37.93 -13.91
CA ALA A 13 -25.86 -36.50 -13.77
C ALA A 13 -24.36 -36.21 -13.90
N LEU A 14 -23.96 -35.55 -14.99
CA LEU A 14 -22.63 -35.00 -15.16
C LEU A 14 -22.47 -33.76 -14.25
N ALA A 15 -21.86 -33.94 -13.08
CA ALA A 15 -21.43 -32.85 -12.25
C ALA A 15 -20.18 -32.21 -12.89
N SER A 16 -20.35 -31.05 -13.53
CA SER A 16 -19.24 -30.24 -14.03
C SER A 16 -18.55 -29.53 -12.86
N THR A 17 -17.47 -30.15 -12.38
CA THR A 17 -16.55 -29.48 -11.42
C THR A 17 -15.66 -28.51 -12.18
N LEU A 18 -15.96 -27.22 -12.12
CA LEU A 18 -15.02 -26.18 -12.54
C LEU A 18 -13.77 -26.24 -11.62
N PRO A 19 -12.55 -26.17 -12.16
CA PRO A 19 -11.35 -26.29 -11.36
C PRO A 19 -11.24 -25.10 -10.40
N ALA A 20 -10.92 -25.38 -9.15
CA ALA A 20 -10.79 -24.42 -8.06
C ALA A 20 -9.83 -23.23 -8.35
N LEU A 21 -8.97 -23.37 -9.36
CA LEU A 21 -8.06 -22.32 -9.82
C LEU A 21 -8.79 -21.13 -10.46
N VAL A 22 -9.89 -21.39 -11.19
CA VAL A 22 -10.65 -20.33 -11.89
C VAL A 22 -11.43 -19.46 -10.89
N VAL A 23 -11.90 -20.07 -9.81
CA VAL A 23 -12.63 -19.33 -8.74
C VAL A 23 -11.70 -18.41 -7.96
N ARG A 24 -10.45 -18.82 -7.72
CA ARG A 24 -9.47 -17.98 -7.00
C ARG A 24 -8.98 -16.79 -7.85
N ALA A 25 -8.83 -16.97 -9.15
CA ALA A 25 -8.44 -15.88 -10.05
C ALA A 25 -9.56 -14.83 -10.20
N ALA A 26 -10.83 -15.26 -10.24
CA ALA A 26 -11.99 -14.36 -10.31
C ALA A 26 -12.18 -13.56 -9.01
N ALA A 27 -11.94 -14.17 -7.83
CA ALA A 27 -12.02 -13.49 -6.55
C ALA A 27 -10.93 -12.42 -6.39
N ALA A 28 -9.70 -12.70 -6.84
CA ALA A 28 -8.62 -11.71 -6.83
C ALA A 28 -8.87 -10.55 -7.79
N ALA A 29 -9.44 -10.80 -8.96
CA ALA A 29 -9.82 -9.76 -9.92
C ALA A 29 -10.98 -8.88 -9.41
N LEU A 30 -11.93 -9.47 -8.67
CA LEU A 30 -13.06 -8.75 -8.10
C LEU A 30 -12.63 -7.85 -6.91
N LEU A 31 -11.65 -8.28 -6.10
CA LEU A 31 -11.08 -7.45 -5.03
C LEU A 31 -10.34 -6.22 -5.59
N LEU A 32 -9.63 -6.35 -6.72
CA LEU A 32 -8.97 -5.23 -7.37
C LEU A 32 -9.96 -4.21 -7.96
N ALA A 33 -11.15 -4.64 -8.39
CA ALA A 33 -12.19 -3.75 -8.91
C ALA A 33 -12.90 -2.93 -7.81
N LEU A 34 -12.89 -3.40 -6.55
CA LEU A 34 -13.48 -2.70 -5.40
C LEU A 34 -12.57 -1.60 -4.82
N ILE A 35 -11.28 -1.54 -5.21
CA ILE A 35 -10.34 -0.50 -4.79
C ILE A 35 -10.55 0.82 -5.56
N ALA A 36 -11.31 0.79 -6.65
CA ALA A 36 -11.64 1.97 -7.46
C ALA A 36 -12.96 2.62 -7.01
N GLY A 37 -13.06 3.01 -5.73
CA GLY A 37 -14.02 4.05 -5.35
C GLY A 37 -13.69 5.35 -6.09
N PRO A 38 -14.66 6.28 -6.31
CA PRO A 38 -14.36 7.55 -6.95
C PRO A 38 -13.33 8.28 -6.09
N ALA A 39 -12.07 8.17 -6.48
CA ALA A 39 -11.01 8.97 -5.89
C ALA A 39 -11.41 10.43 -6.11
N HIS A 40 -11.70 11.13 -5.03
CA HIS A 40 -11.75 12.58 -5.06
C HIS A 40 -10.35 13.02 -5.44
N ALA A 41 -10.14 13.21 -6.75
CA ALA A 41 -8.84 13.44 -7.35
C ALA A 41 -8.30 14.79 -6.88
N ARG A 42 -7.67 14.79 -5.72
CA ARG A 42 -6.96 15.96 -5.23
C ARG A 42 -5.73 16.17 -6.11
N ARG A 43 -5.65 17.33 -6.71
CA ARG A 43 -4.45 17.76 -7.42
C ARG A 43 -3.42 18.22 -6.40
N ASN A 44 -2.41 17.40 -6.16
CA ASN A 44 -1.29 17.75 -5.27
C ASN A 44 -0.06 18.25 -6.05
N GLY A 45 0.17 17.75 -7.24
CA GLY A 45 1.28 18.14 -8.10
C GLY A 45 0.95 18.00 -9.60
N PRO A 46 1.91 18.28 -10.48
CA PRO A 46 1.71 18.18 -11.92
C PRO A 46 1.52 16.73 -12.38
N PRO A 47 1.01 16.53 -13.60
CA PRO A 47 1.09 15.22 -14.27
C PRO A 47 2.54 14.73 -14.31
N ARG A 48 2.73 13.41 -14.24
CA ARG A 48 4.07 12.82 -14.29
C ARG A 48 4.68 12.97 -15.68
N ALA A 49 5.93 13.44 -15.71
CA ALA A 49 6.76 13.47 -16.91
C ALA A 49 7.74 12.27 -16.98
N GLN A 50 7.83 11.47 -15.91
CA GLN A 50 8.76 10.34 -15.78
C GLN A 50 8.00 9.06 -15.43
N PRO A 51 8.47 7.89 -15.91
CA PRO A 51 7.95 6.61 -15.46
C PRO A 51 8.09 6.45 -13.94
N VAL A 52 7.17 5.70 -13.34
CA VAL A 52 7.27 5.27 -11.94
C VAL A 52 8.21 4.06 -11.90
N ASP A 53 9.34 4.21 -11.23
CA ASP A 53 10.33 3.15 -10.98
C ASP A 53 10.67 3.00 -9.49
N MET A 54 9.93 3.70 -8.64
CA MET A 54 10.09 3.68 -7.19
C MET A 54 8.73 3.71 -6.48
N VAL A 55 8.65 2.98 -5.37
CA VAL A 55 7.59 3.14 -4.36
C VAL A 55 8.28 3.45 -3.03
N VAL A 56 7.79 4.45 -2.32
CA VAL A 56 8.29 4.82 -1.00
C VAL A 56 7.24 4.49 0.05
N ILE A 57 7.66 3.69 1.02
CA ILE A 57 6.83 3.29 2.15
C ILE A 57 7.06 4.25 3.30
N HIS A 58 5.95 4.76 3.83
CA HIS A 58 5.88 5.68 4.96
C HIS A 58 5.11 5.06 6.13
N SER A 59 5.20 5.65 7.30
CA SER A 59 4.23 5.51 8.39
C SER A 59 3.79 6.87 8.88
N THR A 60 2.54 6.95 9.33
CA THR A 60 1.90 8.21 9.75
C THR A 60 2.51 8.79 11.01
N GLY A 61 3.05 7.96 11.90
CA GLY A 61 3.76 8.39 13.12
C GLY A 61 5.24 8.70 12.89
N GLY A 62 5.83 9.43 13.82
CA GLY A 62 7.26 9.71 13.77
C GLY A 62 7.71 10.92 14.57
N PRO A 63 9.02 11.20 14.55
CA PRO A 63 9.60 12.30 15.31
C PRO A 63 9.36 13.64 14.61
N THR A 64 9.05 14.67 15.42
CA THR A 64 8.91 16.05 14.98
C THR A 64 9.33 17.03 16.07
N CYS A 65 9.26 18.32 15.79
CA CYS A 65 9.43 19.39 16.79
C CYS A 65 8.05 19.96 17.14
N ASP A 66 7.76 20.10 18.44
CA ASP A 66 6.55 20.79 18.88
C ASP A 66 6.65 22.32 18.68
N ALA A 67 5.58 23.04 19.01
CA ALA A 67 5.54 24.50 18.89
C ALA A 67 6.56 25.24 19.80
N HIS A 68 7.10 24.55 20.80
CA HIS A 68 8.11 25.08 21.71
C HIS A 68 9.55 24.68 21.33
N GLY A 69 9.71 24.05 20.15
CA GLY A 69 11.02 23.59 19.68
C GLY A 69 11.56 22.38 20.44
N ARG A 70 10.70 21.54 21.04
CA ARG A 70 11.10 20.31 21.71
C ARG A 70 10.88 19.11 20.80
N PRO A 71 11.80 18.14 20.78
CA PRO A 71 11.61 16.92 20.02
C PRO A 71 10.54 16.05 20.67
N ILE A 72 9.48 15.74 19.92
CA ILE A 72 8.38 14.86 20.33
C ILE A 72 8.22 13.72 19.32
N TRP A 73 7.51 12.68 19.72
CA TRP A 73 7.02 11.63 18.82
C TRP A 73 5.53 11.79 18.63
N VAL A 74 5.08 11.90 17.39
CA VAL A 74 3.66 11.90 17.04
C VAL A 74 3.24 10.48 16.76
N PRO A 75 2.21 9.94 17.42
CA PRO A 75 1.68 8.62 17.11
C PRO A 75 1.03 8.59 15.72
N GLY A 76 0.84 7.39 15.17
CA GLY A 76 0.28 7.19 13.84
C GLY A 76 -1.16 7.68 13.67
N GLY A 77 -1.91 7.73 14.76
CA GLY A 77 -3.28 8.23 14.76
C GLY A 77 -4.27 7.34 14.00
N GLU A 78 -5.41 7.93 13.66
CA GLU A 78 -6.50 7.27 12.97
C GLU A 78 -6.55 7.65 11.48
N LEU A 79 -7.09 6.77 10.65
CA LEU A 79 -7.20 6.95 9.20
C LEU A 79 -7.82 8.28 8.81
N GLN A 80 -8.99 8.61 9.38
CA GLN A 80 -9.74 9.80 8.97
C GLN A 80 -9.03 11.10 9.35
N ASP A 81 -8.30 11.12 10.47
CA ASP A 81 -7.51 12.27 10.90
C ASP A 81 -6.31 12.49 9.99
N ASN A 82 -5.64 11.41 9.60
CA ASN A 82 -4.52 11.45 8.67
C ASN A 82 -4.95 11.89 7.27
N LEU A 83 -6.06 11.36 6.75
CA LEU A 83 -6.61 11.78 5.46
C LEU A 83 -6.94 13.28 5.49
N ARG A 84 -7.66 13.77 6.52
CA ARG A 84 -7.96 15.20 6.66
C ARG A 84 -6.70 16.06 6.75
N THR A 85 -5.70 15.62 7.50
CA THR A 85 -4.42 16.34 7.64
C THR A 85 -3.70 16.48 6.31
N ILE A 86 -3.60 15.40 5.55
CA ILE A 86 -2.96 15.40 4.23
C ILE A 86 -3.78 16.24 3.24
N GLU A 87 -5.10 16.15 3.26
CA GLU A 87 -5.98 16.95 2.40
C GLU A 87 -5.90 18.43 2.69
N ALA A 88 -5.79 18.83 3.93
CA ALA A 88 -5.66 20.24 4.33
C ALA A 88 -4.26 20.80 4.04
N HIS A 89 -3.22 19.95 3.93
CA HIS A 89 -1.87 20.42 3.77
C HIS A 89 -1.57 20.86 2.32
N PRO A 90 -1.12 22.10 2.08
CA PRO A 90 -1.01 22.67 0.72
C PRO A 90 0.06 21.99 -0.15
N ARG A 91 1.06 21.36 0.45
CA ARG A 91 2.23 20.81 -0.26
C ARG A 91 2.49 19.32 0.00
N LEU A 92 1.83 18.72 0.99
CA LEU A 92 1.99 17.30 1.28
C LEU A 92 0.98 16.49 0.49
N GLY A 93 1.39 15.37 -0.07
CA GLY A 93 0.51 14.44 -0.78
C GLY A 93 1.03 13.03 -0.77
N ILE A 94 0.09 12.09 -0.81
CA ILE A 94 0.36 10.65 -0.94
C ILE A 94 -0.56 10.07 -2.00
N HIS A 95 -0.23 8.90 -2.52
CA HIS A 95 -1.07 8.20 -3.49
C HIS A 95 -2.03 7.24 -2.80
N TRP A 96 -1.52 6.52 -1.80
CA TRP A 96 -2.25 5.48 -1.09
C TRP A 96 -2.03 5.58 0.41
N MET A 97 -3.08 5.28 1.18
CA MET A 97 -3.00 5.06 2.63
C MET A 97 -3.60 3.70 2.94
N ILE A 98 -2.98 2.95 3.84
CA ILE A 98 -3.45 1.63 4.29
C ILE A 98 -3.70 1.68 5.78
N ASP A 99 -4.94 1.39 6.17
CA ASP A 99 -5.34 1.32 7.58
C ASP A 99 -4.83 0.04 8.25
N ARG A 100 -4.92 -0.01 9.56
CA ARG A 100 -4.49 -1.15 10.39
C ARG A 100 -5.25 -2.45 10.07
N ASP A 101 -6.51 -2.35 9.66
CA ASP A 101 -7.35 -3.48 9.24
C ASP A 101 -7.09 -3.94 7.79
N GLY A 102 -6.21 -3.26 7.06
CA GLY A 102 -5.90 -3.52 5.66
C GLY A 102 -6.78 -2.75 4.66
N GLY A 103 -7.63 -1.85 5.12
CA GLY A 103 -8.39 -0.94 4.24
C GLY A 103 -7.44 -0.06 3.41
N VAL A 104 -7.60 -0.07 2.07
CA VAL A 104 -6.74 0.70 1.13
C VAL A 104 -7.50 1.90 0.62
N HIS A 105 -6.93 3.09 0.79
CA HIS A 105 -7.54 4.37 0.46
C HIS A 105 -6.69 5.15 -0.54
N ALA A 106 -7.29 5.51 -1.68
CA ALA A 106 -6.66 6.34 -2.69
C ALA A 106 -6.77 7.83 -2.33
N SER A 107 -5.71 8.59 -2.61
CA SER A 107 -5.69 10.05 -2.46
C SER A 107 -5.27 10.71 -3.77
N VAL A 108 -3.97 10.92 -4.04
CA VAL A 108 -3.49 11.48 -5.30
C VAL A 108 -3.45 10.39 -6.37
N PRO A 109 -3.99 10.61 -7.59
CA PRO A 109 -3.86 9.65 -8.68
C PRO A 109 -2.38 9.34 -9.01
N GLU A 110 -2.06 8.08 -9.32
CA GLU A 110 -0.69 7.65 -9.66
C GLU A 110 -0.09 8.40 -10.86
N GLN A 111 -0.93 8.94 -11.75
CA GLN A 111 -0.53 9.74 -12.92
C GLN A 111 -0.07 11.16 -12.55
N GLN A 112 -0.25 11.56 -11.31
CA GLN A 112 0.21 12.86 -10.78
C GLN A 112 1.37 12.67 -9.81
N VAL A 113 2.17 13.71 -9.64
CA VAL A 113 3.19 13.75 -8.60
C VAL A 113 2.53 14.06 -7.27
N ALA A 114 2.76 13.22 -6.25
CA ALA A 114 2.47 13.55 -4.86
C ALA A 114 3.77 13.99 -4.18
N HIS A 115 3.74 15.07 -3.40
CA HIS A 115 4.94 15.59 -2.74
C HIS A 115 5.13 14.93 -1.38
N HIS A 116 6.02 13.94 -1.29
CA HIS A 116 6.23 13.14 -0.06
C HIS A 116 7.71 12.90 0.27
N VAL A 117 8.63 12.92 -0.70
CA VAL A 117 10.04 12.56 -0.46
C VAL A 117 10.99 13.36 -1.35
N LEU A 118 11.34 14.56 -0.93
CA LEU A 118 12.36 15.39 -1.59
C LEU A 118 12.25 15.35 -3.15
N THR A 119 13.39 15.19 -3.82
CA THR A 119 13.47 15.12 -5.29
C THR A 119 12.92 13.82 -5.88
N HIS A 120 12.80 12.75 -5.07
CA HIS A 120 12.32 11.44 -5.52
C HIS A 120 10.81 11.39 -5.80
N SER A 121 10.03 12.37 -5.30
CA SER A 121 8.56 12.42 -5.52
C SER A 121 8.15 12.35 -7.00
N ARG A 122 8.98 12.84 -7.91
CA ARG A 122 8.67 12.88 -9.36
C ARG A 122 8.61 11.50 -10.01
N ARG A 123 9.34 10.51 -9.48
CA ARG A 123 9.46 9.15 -10.02
C ARG A 123 8.86 8.08 -9.11
N SER A 124 8.28 8.46 -7.96
CA SER A 124 7.82 7.51 -6.96
C SER A 124 6.32 7.60 -6.68
N ILE A 125 5.76 6.48 -6.25
CA ILE A 125 4.45 6.39 -5.61
C ILE A 125 4.67 6.37 -4.10
N ALA A 126 3.86 7.12 -3.35
CA ALA A 126 3.85 7.13 -1.89
C ALA A 126 2.77 6.20 -1.36
N ILE A 127 3.12 5.33 -0.43
CA ILE A 127 2.17 4.53 0.36
C ILE A 127 2.41 4.84 1.83
N GLU A 128 1.36 5.30 2.50
CA GLU A 128 1.35 5.61 3.94
C GLU A 128 0.67 4.46 4.68
N LEU A 129 1.30 3.95 5.73
CA LEU A 129 0.75 2.95 6.63
C LEU A 129 0.35 3.62 7.95
N ILE A 130 -0.86 3.39 8.45
CA ILE A 130 -1.26 3.86 9.78
C ILE A 130 -0.47 3.06 10.82
N ASN A 131 0.55 3.67 11.38
CA ASN A 131 1.44 3.06 12.36
C ASN A 131 2.25 4.14 13.08
N ASP A 132 2.63 3.92 14.33
CA ASP A 132 3.41 4.86 15.11
C ASP A 132 4.86 5.00 14.60
N GLY A 133 5.37 4.02 13.87
CA GLY A 133 6.74 4.00 13.33
C GLY A 133 7.83 3.93 14.39
N ASP A 134 7.47 3.71 15.66
CA ASP A 134 8.36 3.75 16.83
C ASP A 134 9.09 2.42 17.11
N GLY A 135 8.74 1.37 16.36
CA GLY A 135 9.27 0.02 16.51
C GLY A 135 8.57 -0.84 17.58
N ARG A 136 7.59 -0.28 18.30
CA ARG A 136 6.77 -0.98 19.30
C ARG A 136 5.39 -1.30 18.75
N ASP A 137 4.84 -0.38 17.96
CA ASP A 137 3.61 -0.58 17.23
C ASP A 137 3.84 -1.56 16.08
N ALA A 138 3.36 -2.79 16.22
CA ALA A 138 3.51 -3.82 15.20
C ALA A 138 2.58 -3.57 14.02
N PHE A 139 3.06 -3.81 12.81
CA PHE A 139 2.21 -3.79 11.62
C PHE A 139 1.26 -5.00 11.63
N ALA A 140 -0.04 -4.76 11.54
CA ALA A 140 -1.03 -5.82 11.52
C ALA A 140 -0.86 -6.72 10.27
N PRO A 141 -1.06 -8.05 10.39
CA PRO A 141 -0.96 -8.95 9.23
C PRO A 141 -1.85 -8.51 8.06
N ALA A 142 -3.09 -8.09 8.31
CA ALA A 142 -4.01 -7.60 7.28
C ALA A 142 -3.46 -6.36 6.55
N GLN A 143 -2.82 -5.44 7.27
CA GLN A 143 -2.18 -4.24 6.70
C GLN A 143 -1.02 -4.62 5.77
N ILE A 144 -0.18 -5.57 6.19
CA ILE A 144 0.94 -6.06 5.37
C ILE A 144 0.43 -6.85 4.15
N ASP A 145 -0.62 -7.66 4.30
CA ASP A 145 -1.24 -8.38 3.19
C ASP A 145 -1.80 -7.42 2.14
N ALA A 146 -2.49 -6.37 2.57
CA ALA A 146 -2.99 -5.30 1.71
C ALA A 146 -1.86 -4.54 0.99
N LEU A 147 -0.77 -4.23 1.71
CA LEU A 147 0.41 -3.59 1.13
C LEU A 147 1.03 -4.45 0.04
N VAL A 148 1.21 -5.75 0.27
CA VAL A 148 1.77 -6.68 -0.73
C VAL A 148 0.90 -6.73 -1.97
N ALA A 149 -0.43 -6.86 -1.81
CA ALA A 149 -1.36 -6.88 -2.93
C ALA A 149 -1.34 -5.56 -3.73
N LEU A 150 -1.28 -4.42 -3.04
CA LEU A 150 -1.17 -3.11 -3.67
C LEU A 150 0.15 -2.96 -4.44
N LEU A 151 1.28 -3.38 -3.85
CA LEU A 151 2.60 -3.33 -4.49
C LEU A 151 2.67 -4.21 -5.75
N GLN A 152 2.08 -5.41 -5.73
CA GLN A 152 1.97 -6.28 -6.90
C GLN A 152 1.16 -5.61 -8.02
N ALA A 153 0.03 -4.99 -7.66
CA ALA A 153 -0.79 -4.25 -8.61
C ALA A 153 -0.06 -3.02 -9.20
N ILE A 154 0.69 -2.28 -8.38
CA ILE A 154 1.52 -1.16 -8.84
C ILE A 154 2.63 -1.66 -9.76
N ALA A 155 3.34 -2.73 -9.42
CA ALA A 155 4.40 -3.31 -10.25
C ALA A 155 3.86 -3.76 -11.62
N HIS A 156 2.65 -4.30 -11.66
CA HIS A 156 1.99 -4.66 -12.92
C HIS A 156 1.67 -3.43 -13.79
N ARG A 157 1.23 -2.31 -13.18
CA ARG A 157 0.93 -1.06 -13.91
C ARG A 157 2.17 -0.27 -14.30
N HIS A 158 3.26 -0.46 -13.56
CA HIS A 158 4.52 0.28 -13.72
C HIS A 158 5.70 -0.69 -13.89
N PRO A 159 5.92 -1.26 -15.08
CA PRO A 159 6.91 -2.33 -15.29
C PRO A 159 8.37 -1.88 -15.09
N ALA A 160 8.64 -0.58 -14.98
CA ALA A 160 9.95 -0.07 -14.58
C ALA A 160 10.23 -0.23 -13.07
N LEU A 161 9.21 -0.51 -12.26
CA LEU A 161 9.37 -0.77 -10.84
C LEU A 161 10.00 -2.15 -10.64
N THR A 162 11.13 -2.17 -9.98
CA THR A 162 11.86 -3.39 -9.63
C THR A 162 11.90 -3.60 -8.13
N ARG A 163 12.40 -4.74 -7.67
CA ARG A 163 12.68 -5.04 -6.27
C ARG A 163 13.45 -3.90 -5.57
N ALA A 164 14.49 -3.38 -6.21
CA ALA A 164 15.31 -2.29 -5.68
C ALA A 164 14.57 -0.94 -5.66
N GLY A 165 13.46 -0.81 -6.36
CA GLY A 165 12.64 0.40 -6.36
C GLY A 165 11.71 0.52 -5.14
N ILE A 166 11.52 -0.54 -4.36
CA ILE A 166 10.76 -0.46 -3.10
C ILE A 166 11.69 0.09 -2.02
N GLN A 167 11.42 1.30 -1.54
CA GLN A 167 12.27 2.04 -0.62
C GLN A 167 11.52 2.45 0.65
N ARG A 168 12.22 2.56 1.76
CA ARG A 168 11.73 3.20 2.98
C ARG A 168 12.04 4.70 2.92
N HIS A 169 11.17 5.53 3.46
CA HIS A 169 11.43 6.97 3.52
C HIS A 169 12.75 7.27 4.25
N SER A 170 13.00 6.57 5.35
CA SER A 170 14.24 6.70 6.13
C SER A 170 15.54 6.44 5.33
N ASP A 171 15.49 5.68 4.24
CA ASP A 171 16.67 5.43 3.40
C ASP A 171 16.98 6.62 2.47
N LEU A 172 15.95 7.37 2.10
CA LEU A 172 16.03 8.47 1.13
C LEU A 172 16.21 9.84 1.78
N ASP A 173 15.59 10.08 2.93
CA ASP A 173 15.71 11.34 3.67
C ASP A 173 16.56 11.15 4.94
N ARG A 174 17.81 11.59 4.87
CA ARG A 174 18.77 11.54 5.98
C ARG A 174 18.86 12.84 6.80
N GLY A 175 17.91 13.75 6.59
CA GLY A 175 17.85 15.01 7.31
C GLY A 175 17.68 14.83 8.83
N ARG A 176 17.94 15.93 9.55
CA ARG A 176 17.89 15.96 11.02
C ARG A 176 16.74 16.85 11.49
N LEU A 177 16.26 16.61 12.72
CA LEU A 177 15.29 17.48 13.36
C LEU A 177 15.93 18.84 13.64
N PRO A 178 15.28 19.96 13.32
CA PRO A 178 15.81 21.29 13.65
C PRO A 178 16.02 21.51 15.15
N CYS A 179 15.13 20.94 15.98
CA CYS A 179 15.17 21.05 17.45
C CYS A 179 16.07 20.00 18.12
N ALA A 180 16.59 19.03 17.38
CA ALA A 180 17.44 17.95 17.89
C ALA A 180 18.32 17.43 16.73
N PRO A 181 19.41 18.15 16.39
CA PRO A 181 20.25 17.83 15.22
C PRO A 181 20.96 16.47 15.27
N GLU A 182 21.07 15.85 16.44
CA GLU A 182 21.55 14.49 16.63
C GLU A 182 20.51 13.42 16.17
N ARG A 183 19.22 13.78 16.06
CA ARG A 183 18.12 12.87 15.72
C ARG A 183 17.71 12.99 14.26
N ARG A 184 17.40 11.83 13.65
CA ARG A 184 16.84 11.79 12.28
C ARG A 184 15.43 12.38 12.28
N ARG A 185 15.11 13.19 11.25
CA ARG A 185 13.74 13.72 11.06
C ARG A 185 12.80 12.70 10.41
N LYS A 186 13.36 11.74 9.65
CA LYS A 186 12.63 10.66 8.99
C LYS A 186 13.20 9.32 9.39
N VAL A 187 12.38 8.53 10.07
CA VAL A 187 12.67 7.17 10.50
C VAL A 187 11.67 6.17 9.97
N ASP A 188 10.59 6.68 9.36
CA ASP A 188 9.49 5.90 8.81
C ASP A 188 9.92 4.98 7.65
N PRO A 189 9.28 3.81 7.52
CA PRO A 189 8.16 3.29 8.28
C PRO A 189 8.52 2.73 9.67
N GLY A 190 9.77 2.84 10.12
CA GLY A 190 10.25 2.39 11.41
C GLY A 190 10.81 0.96 11.42
N PRO A 191 11.45 0.55 12.53
CA PRO A 191 12.20 -0.71 12.59
C PRO A 191 11.31 -1.96 12.66
N ALA A 192 10.03 -1.84 13.04
CA ALA A 192 9.09 -2.95 13.02
C ALA A 192 8.57 -3.32 11.62
N TYR A 193 8.85 -2.47 10.60
CA TYR A 193 8.39 -2.73 9.23
C TYR A 193 9.16 -3.90 8.60
N PRO A 194 8.49 -4.98 8.15
CA PRO A 194 9.13 -6.18 7.63
C PRO A 194 9.54 -6.03 6.16
N HIS A 195 10.45 -5.10 5.87
CA HIS A 195 10.83 -4.67 4.53
C HIS A 195 11.20 -5.82 3.59
N ASP A 196 12.14 -6.67 3.98
CA ASP A 196 12.64 -7.75 3.13
C ASP A 196 11.54 -8.81 2.86
N ALA A 197 10.76 -9.16 3.88
CA ALA A 197 9.66 -10.09 3.74
C ALA A 197 8.56 -9.55 2.80
N VAL A 198 8.26 -8.25 2.85
CA VAL A 198 7.33 -7.61 1.90
C VAL A 198 7.88 -7.71 0.48
N ILE A 199 9.14 -7.38 0.25
CA ILE A 199 9.78 -7.45 -1.07
C ILE A 199 9.76 -8.88 -1.62
N GLU A 200 10.07 -9.88 -0.79
CA GLU A 200 10.03 -11.29 -1.20
C GLU A 200 8.62 -11.74 -1.59
N ARG A 201 7.62 -11.28 -0.88
CA ARG A 201 6.22 -11.59 -1.20
C ARG A 201 5.75 -10.93 -2.51
N VAL A 202 6.31 -9.77 -2.86
CA VAL A 202 5.95 -9.04 -4.10
C VAL A 202 6.65 -9.65 -5.32
N PHE A 203 7.95 -9.94 -5.24
CA PHE A 203 8.78 -10.30 -6.38
C PHE A 203 9.31 -11.75 -6.36
N GLY A 204 8.98 -12.53 -5.36
CA GLY A 204 9.53 -13.87 -5.13
C GLY A 204 10.88 -13.86 -4.38
N PRO A 205 11.44 -15.02 -4.04
CA PRO A 205 12.77 -15.12 -3.43
C PRO A 205 13.86 -14.64 -4.41
N ARG A 206 15.04 -14.32 -3.85
CA ARG A 206 16.24 -13.96 -4.65
C ARG A 206 16.88 -15.17 -5.27
#